data_61906b2b7103e80e1a13040c0aea9994
#
_entry.id   61906b2b7103e80e1a13040c0aea9994
#
_cell.length_a   1.000
_cell.length_b   1.000
_cell.length_c   1.000
_cell.angle_alpha   90.00
_cell.angle_beta   90.00
_cell.angle_gamma   90.00
#
_symmetry.space_group_name_H-M   'P 1'
#
loop_
_entity.id
_entity.type
_entity.pdbx_description
1 polymer ?
#
loop_
_entity_poly.entity_id
_entity_poly.type
_entity_poly.pdbx_seq_one_letter_code
_entity_poly.pdbx_strand_id
1 'polypeptide(L)'
;PMRGTYRRDYEGDFLCTEAAVRAMFADQRDISVDSEILEDMGLDALNADTIKGYRIIFEQLHAGHPWNKLMKDEFLIKLKAAAKTKEGTVSPTVAGLLMFGDADRITDVFPDYFLDYREECDDKNVRWLYRTHSNEGDWSGNLFDFFYKVTNRIDDDIAVPFVNRRDGVRVDRVDVHDALGEAVANALVHANYYGKRGIVIVKHGKKITISNPGTIRIAKEEFYAGGNSDPR
;
A
#
# COMPACT_ATOMS: atom_id res chain seq x y z
N PRO A 1 12.75 5.18 27.72
CA PRO A 1 11.73 5.60 28.67
C PRO A 1 10.35 5.59 28.05
N MET A 2 9.74 4.41 27.93
CA MET A 2 8.39 4.29 27.41
C MET A 2 7.30 4.69 28.43
N ARG A 3 7.69 4.91 29.68
CA ARG A 3 6.80 5.37 30.74
C ARG A 3 7.22 6.77 31.18
N GLY A 4 6.27 7.71 31.24
CA GLY A 4 6.51 9.10 31.64
C GLY A 4 6.76 10.09 30.50
N THR A 5 6.37 9.77 29.26
CA THR A 5 6.34 10.73 28.15
C THR A 5 4.99 11.42 28.15
N TYR A 6 5.00 12.77 28.15
CA TYR A 6 3.81 13.61 28.11
C TYR A 6 3.79 14.41 26.82
N ARG A 7 2.62 14.56 26.25
CA ARG A 7 2.33 15.46 25.14
C ARG A 7 1.54 16.65 25.67
N ARG A 8 1.98 17.84 25.31
CA ARG A 8 1.23 19.06 25.61
C ARG A 8 0.17 19.27 24.54
N ASP A 9 -1.08 19.40 24.98
CA ASP A 9 -2.18 19.85 24.16
C ASP A 9 -2.73 21.14 24.74
N TYR A 10 -3.61 21.84 24.03
CA TYR A 10 -4.15 23.15 24.44
C TYR A 10 -4.74 23.16 25.86
N GLU A 11 -5.17 22.03 26.38
CA GLU A 11 -5.81 21.88 27.69
C GLU A 11 -4.87 21.33 28.79
N GLY A 12 -3.62 21.00 28.51
CA GLY A 12 -2.67 20.50 29.51
C GLY A 12 -1.68 19.44 29.02
N ASP A 13 -0.97 18.83 29.98
CA ASP A 13 -0.02 17.76 29.71
C ASP A 13 -0.70 16.39 29.89
N PHE A 14 -0.77 15.61 28.78
CA PHE A 14 -1.37 14.29 28.78
C PHE A 14 -0.30 13.20 28.68
N LEU A 15 -0.42 12.16 29.50
CA LEU A 15 0.44 10.98 29.44
C LEU A 15 0.26 10.27 28.12
N CYS A 16 1.34 10.10 27.34
CA CYS A 16 1.32 9.40 26.09
C CYS A 16 1.11 7.90 26.29
N THR A 17 0.31 7.29 25.43
CA THR A 17 0.23 5.83 25.34
C THR A 17 1.53 5.26 24.79
N GLU A 18 1.82 3.98 25.07
CA GLU A 18 3.02 3.31 24.50
C GLU A 18 3.04 3.38 22.96
N ALA A 19 1.86 3.29 22.31
CA ALA A 19 1.72 3.42 20.87
C ALA A 19 2.11 4.83 20.37
N ALA A 20 1.70 5.87 21.10
CA ALA A 20 2.06 7.26 20.76
C ALA A 20 3.57 7.48 20.92
N VAL A 21 4.18 6.94 21.97
CA VAL A 21 5.64 7.05 22.18
C VAL A 21 6.41 6.30 21.11
N ARG A 22 5.97 5.10 20.69
CA ARG A 22 6.58 4.36 19.58
C ARG A 22 6.48 5.12 18.25
N ALA A 23 5.33 5.76 17.99
CA ALA A 23 5.17 6.61 16.82
C ALA A 23 6.14 7.81 16.84
N MET A 24 6.32 8.46 17.99
CA MET A 24 7.31 9.54 18.14
C MET A 24 8.74 9.08 17.89
N PHE A 25 9.11 7.87 18.32
CA PHE A 25 10.42 7.30 18.01
C PHE A 25 10.58 6.93 16.53
N ALA A 26 9.52 6.46 15.88
CA ALA A 26 9.53 6.21 14.44
C ALA A 26 9.70 7.53 13.64
N ASP A 27 9.05 8.60 14.08
CA ASP A 27 9.16 9.93 13.46
C ASP A 27 10.53 10.60 13.69
N GLN A 28 11.34 10.16 14.66
CA GLN A 28 12.71 10.65 14.93
C GLN A 28 13.78 10.01 14.03
N ARG A 29 13.44 8.98 13.27
CA ARG A 29 14.41 8.36 12.37
C ARG A 29 14.62 9.26 11.15
N ASP A 30 15.85 9.69 10.92
CA ASP A 30 16.28 10.42 9.71
C ASP A 30 16.12 9.58 8.42
N ILE A 31 15.88 8.27 8.56
CA ILE A 31 15.71 7.32 7.46
C ILE A 31 14.27 6.81 7.53
N SER A 32 13.54 6.92 6.42
CA SER A 32 12.22 6.30 6.27
C SER A 32 12.30 4.81 6.59
N VAL A 33 11.36 4.30 7.37
CA VAL A 33 11.25 2.86 7.70
C VAL A 33 11.21 2.02 6.43
N ASP A 34 10.61 2.52 5.36
CA ASP A 34 10.52 1.85 4.06
C ASP A 34 11.89 1.59 3.41
N SER A 35 12.89 2.43 3.75
CA SER A 35 14.27 2.31 3.25
C SER A 35 15.15 1.42 4.11
N GLU A 36 14.65 0.87 5.21
CA GLU A 36 15.38 -0.07 6.06
C GLU A 36 15.74 -1.33 5.28
N ILE A 37 17.01 -1.74 5.37
CA ILE A 37 17.53 -2.92 4.65
C ILE A 37 17.28 -4.16 5.53
N LEU A 38 16.69 -5.18 4.95
CA LEU A 38 16.45 -6.46 5.60
C LEU A 38 17.70 -7.35 5.38
N GLU A 39 18.75 -7.09 6.15
CA GLU A 39 20.09 -7.71 5.97
C GLU A 39 20.06 -9.24 6.04
N ASP A 40 19.11 -9.81 6.81
CA ASP A 40 18.93 -11.26 6.97
C ASP A 40 18.15 -11.92 5.83
N MET A 41 17.71 -11.15 4.82
CA MET A 41 16.95 -11.63 3.67
C MET A 41 17.71 -11.44 2.36
N GLY A 42 17.69 -12.46 1.50
CA GLY A 42 18.18 -12.38 0.13
C GLY A 42 17.10 -11.90 -0.84
N LEU A 43 17.50 -11.63 -2.09
CA LEU A 43 16.56 -11.27 -3.18
C LEU A 43 15.64 -12.41 -3.61
N ASP A 44 15.84 -13.62 -3.12
CA ASP A 44 14.96 -14.78 -3.25
C ASP A 44 13.66 -14.65 -2.44
N ALA A 45 13.62 -13.73 -1.47
CA ALA A 45 12.38 -13.33 -0.77
C ALA A 45 11.41 -12.53 -1.65
N LEU A 46 11.89 -12.04 -2.81
CA LEU A 46 11.09 -11.26 -3.76
C LEU A 46 10.57 -12.15 -4.89
N ASN A 47 9.27 -12.07 -5.16
CA ASN A 47 8.59 -12.81 -6.21
C ASN A 47 9.09 -12.41 -7.61
N ALA A 48 9.61 -13.37 -8.36
CA ALA A 48 10.22 -13.13 -9.65
C ALA A 48 9.19 -12.71 -10.72
N ASP A 49 7.99 -13.26 -10.67
CA ASP A 49 6.93 -12.97 -11.63
C ASP A 49 6.35 -11.57 -11.39
N THR A 50 6.17 -11.17 -10.13
CA THR A 50 5.78 -9.79 -9.77
C THR A 50 6.81 -8.77 -10.28
N ILE A 51 8.11 -9.01 -10.06
CA ILE A 51 9.18 -8.13 -10.56
C ILE A 51 9.16 -8.04 -12.09
N LYS A 52 8.96 -9.18 -12.76
CA LYS A 52 8.85 -9.22 -14.22
C LYS A 52 7.64 -8.42 -14.71
N GLY A 53 6.48 -8.58 -14.07
CA GLY A 53 5.27 -7.81 -14.37
C GLY A 53 5.49 -6.31 -14.21
N TYR A 54 6.11 -5.90 -13.10
CA TYR A 54 6.48 -4.50 -12.85
C TYR A 54 7.39 -3.95 -13.95
N ARG A 55 8.43 -4.70 -14.36
CA ARG A 55 9.35 -4.27 -15.42
C ARG A 55 8.66 -4.07 -16.76
N ILE A 56 7.71 -4.95 -17.11
CA ILE A 56 6.92 -4.80 -18.35
C ILE A 56 6.14 -3.48 -18.33
N ILE A 57 5.46 -3.19 -17.22
CA ILE A 57 4.70 -1.94 -17.07
C ILE A 57 5.63 -0.73 -17.07
N PHE A 58 6.76 -0.80 -16.37
CA PHE A 58 7.76 0.26 -16.36
C PHE A 58 8.29 0.55 -17.76
N GLU A 59 8.57 -0.47 -18.56
CA GLU A 59 9.03 -0.31 -19.94
C GLU A 59 7.98 0.31 -20.85
N GLN A 60 6.71 -0.07 -20.67
CA GLN A 60 5.59 0.51 -21.42
C GLN A 60 5.39 1.99 -21.10
N LEU A 61 5.45 2.36 -19.82
CA LEU A 61 5.26 3.74 -19.37
C LEU A 61 6.49 4.62 -19.64
N HIS A 62 7.68 4.02 -19.65
CA HIS A 62 8.97 4.71 -19.79
C HIS A 62 9.79 4.11 -20.94
N ALA A 63 9.23 4.10 -22.14
CA ALA A 63 9.90 3.58 -23.33
C ALA A 63 11.25 4.26 -23.54
N GLY A 64 12.32 3.45 -23.72
CA GLY A 64 13.68 3.95 -23.92
C GLY A 64 14.40 4.45 -22.66
N HIS A 65 13.81 4.31 -21.48
CA HIS A 65 14.47 4.68 -20.23
C HIS A 65 15.74 3.84 -19.99
N PRO A 66 16.87 4.43 -19.53
CA PRO A 66 18.11 3.70 -19.31
C PRO A 66 17.98 2.49 -18.38
N TRP A 67 17.07 2.52 -17.43
CA TRP A 67 16.84 1.43 -16.47
C TRP A 67 16.26 0.16 -17.11
N ASN A 68 15.65 0.26 -18.27
CA ASN A 68 15.12 -0.91 -19.00
C ASN A 68 16.23 -1.92 -19.37
N LYS A 69 17.48 -1.45 -19.47
CA LYS A 69 18.66 -2.26 -19.82
C LYS A 69 19.38 -2.83 -18.59
N LEU A 70 19.00 -2.44 -17.39
CA LEU A 70 19.68 -2.88 -16.17
C LEU A 70 19.38 -4.35 -15.87
N MET A 71 20.33 -5.02 -15.26
CA MET A 71 20.13 -6.34 -14.66
C MET A 71 19.12 -6.23 -13.50
N LYS A 72 18.53 -7.37 -13.09
CA LYS A 72 17.49 -7.42 -12.05
C LYS A 72 17.90 -6.67 -10.78
N ASP A 73 19.07 -6.98 -10.25
CA ASP A 73 19.54 -6.43 -8.97
C ASP A 73 19.79 -4.91 -9.06
N GLU A 74 20.41 -4.48 -10.16
CA GLU A 74 20.66 -3.06 -10.41
C GLU A 74 19.36 -2.27 -10.56
N PHE A 75 18.36 -2.86 -11.24
CA PHE A 75 17.04 -2.26 -11.39
C PHE A 75 16.36 -2.11 -10.04
N LEU A 76 16.34 -3.16 -9.20
CA LEU A 76 15.76 -3.11 -7.85
C LEU A 76 16.46 -2.08 -6.95
N ILE A 77 17.80 -1.96 -7.06
CA ILE A 77 18.55 -0.94 -6.33
C ILE A 77 18.15 0.47 -6.79
N LYS A 78 17.98 0.69 -8.09
CA LYS A 78 17.54 1.99 -8.63
C LYS A 78 16.14 2.35 -8.17
N LEU A 79 15.23 1.38 -8.06
CA LEU A 79 13.89 1.54 -7.52
C LEU A 79 13.87 1.74 -5.99
N LYS A 80 14.99 1.57 -5.29
CA LYS A 80 15.05 1.50 -3.83
C LYS A 80 14.30 0.31 -3.21
N ALA A 81 13.95 -0.68 -4.02
CA ALA A 81 13.37 -1.94 -3.56
C ALA A 81 14.43 -2.89 -2.98
N ALA A 82 15.70 -2.66 -3.28
CA ALA A 82 16.83 -3.35 -2.71
C ALA A 82 17.99 -2.37 -2.47
N ALA A 83 18.90 -2.75 -1.59
CA ALA A 83 20.12 -1.99 -1.33
C ALA A 83 21.30 -2.91 -1.04
N LYS A 84 22.50 -2.37 -1.14
CA LYS A 84 23.72 -3.08 -0.73
C LYS A 84 23.91 -3.00 0.76
N THR A 85 24.11 -4.14 1.39
CA THR A 85 24.50 -4.24 2.80
C THR A 85 25.93 -3.77 3.02
N LYS A 86 26.34 -3.62 4.25
CA LYS A 86 27.74 -3.28 4.60
C LYS A 86 28.75 -4.34 4.13
N GLU A 87 28.29 -5.57 3.99
CA GLU A 87 29.09 -6.72 3.55
C GLU A 87 29.18 -6.82 2.02
N GLY A 88 28.44 -5.94 1.29
CA GLY A 88 28.43 -5.89 -0.17
C GLY A 88 27.40 -6.80 -0.84
N THR A 89 26.62 -7.56 -0.06
CA THR A 89 25.47 -8.34 -0.56
C THR A 89 24.31 -7.41 -0.90
N VAL A 90 23.38 -7.88 -1.74
CA VAL A 90 22.16 -7.12 -2.08
C VAL A 90 20.99 -7.75 -1.35
N SER A 91 20.32 -6.96 -0.52
CA SER A 91 19.16 -7.36 0.26
C SER A 91 17.96 -6.47 -0.04
N PRO A 92 16.73 -6.97 0.12
CA PRO A 92 15.53 -6.16 -0.06
C PRO A 92 15.46 -5.07 1.01
N THR A 93 14.84 -3.96 0.65
CA THR A 93 14.35 -2.98 1.62
C THR A 93 12.96 -3.38 2.12
N VAL A 94 12.49 -2.77 3.20
CA VAL A 94 11.11 -2.93 3.68
C VAL A 94 10.11 -2.63 2.57
N ALA A 95 10.28 -1.52 1.84
CA ALA A 95 9.42 -1.19 0.70
C ALA A 95 9.50 -2.26 -0.41
N GLY A 96 10.70 -2.76 -0.70
CA GLY A 96 10.90 -3.80 -1.69
C GLY A 96 10.21 -5.11 -1.33
N LEU A 97 10.29 -5.51 -0.07
CA LEU A 97 9.60 -6.70 0.43
C LEU A 97 8.08 -6.54 0.34
N LEU A 98 7.52 -5.44 0.80
CA LEU A 98 6.08 -5.17 0.72
C LEU A 98 5.56 -5.14 -0.72
N MET A 99 6.32 -4.53 -1.64
CA MET A 99 5.93 -4.39 -3.05
C MET A 99 6.07 -5.67 -3.87
N PHE A 100 7.08 -6.50 -3.57
CA PHE A 100 7.47 -7.59 -4.45
C PHE A 100 7.69 -8.93 -3.73
N GLY A 101 7.56 -9.00 -2.40
CA GLY A 101 7.76 -10.23 -1.64
C GLY A 101 6.62 -11.21 -1.80
N ASP A 102 6.84 -12.46 -1.43
CA ASP A 102 5.78 -13.43 -1.22
C ASP A 102 5.17 -13.24 0.18
N ALA A 103 3.88 -13.56 0.35
CA ALA A 103 3.11 -13.30 1.57
C ALA A 103 3.75 -13.91 2.81
N ASP A 104 4.33 -15.10 2.73
CA ASP A 104 5.05 -15.77 3.83
C ASP A 104 6.28 -14.96 4.24
N ARG A 105 7.06 -14.45 3.28
CA ARG A 105 8.23 -13.60 3.53
C ARG A 105 7.85 -12.25 4.11
N ILE A 106 6.73 -11.68 3.64
CA ILE A 106 6.21 -10.43 4.21
C ILE A 106 5.77 -10.65 5.66
N THR A 107 5.10 -11.76 5.97
CA THR A 107 4.63 -12.07 7.32
C THR A 107 5.75 -12.41 8.30
N ASP A 108 6.93 -12.84 7.83
CA ASP A 108 8.12 -12.98 8.65
C ASP A 108 8.55 -11.64 9.31
N VAL A 109 8.35 -10.52 8.59
CA VAL A 109 8.68 -9.17 9.06
C VAL A 109 7.46 -8.45 9.67
N PHE A 110 6.29 -8.66 9.09
CA PHE A 110 5.02 -8.03 9.46
C PHE A 110 3.97 -9.10 9.82
N PRO A 111 3.98 -9.65 11.04
CA PRO A 111 3.13 -10.79 11.43
C PRO A 111 1.63 -10.53 11.27
N ASP A 112 1.20 -9.27 11.38
CA ASP A 112 -0.20 -8.86 11.23
C ASP A 112 -0.53 -8.37 9.80
N TYR A 113 0.38 -8.58 8.82
CA TYR A 113 0.15 -8.20 7.43
C TYR A 113 -1.04 -8.96 6.85
N PHE A 114 -1.99 -8.19 6.33
CA PHE A 114 -3.19 -8.76 5.72
C PHE A 114 -3.81 -7.79 4.73
N LEU A 115 -4.05 -8.27 3.51
CA LEU A 115 -4.79 -7.57 2.47
C LEU A 115 -6.06 -8.37 2.19
N ASP A 116 -7.21 -7.72 2.15
CA ASP A 116 -8.51 -8.34 1.91
C ASP A 116 -9.36 -7.48 0.98
N TYR A 117 -9.76 -8.05 -0.16
CA TYR A 117 -10.77 -7.48 -1.03
C TYR A 117 -11.96 -8.41 -1.11
N ARG A 118 -13.17 -7.86 -0.94
CA ARG A 118 -14.40 -8.64 -1.06
C ARG A 118 -15.55 -7.84 -1.65
N GLU A 119 -16.40 -8.57 -2.36
CA GLU A 119 -17.65 -8.07 -2.92
C GLU A 119 -18.80 -8.67 -2.13
N GLU A 120 -19.62 -7.82 -1.55
CA GLU A 120 -20.79 -8.18 -0.75
C GLU A 120 -22.07 -7.89 -1.54
N CYS A 121 -23.17 -8.56 -1.19
CA CYS A 121 -24.51 -8.33 -1.75
C CYS A 121 -25.55 -8.24 -0.63
N ASP A 122 -26.77 -7.89 -1.01
CA ASP A 122 -27.89 -7.75 -0.05
C ASP A 122 -28.46 -9.10 0.46
N ASP A 123 -28.13 -10.21 -0.21
CA ASP A 123 -28.57 -11.55 0.23
C ASP A 123 -27.77 -11.99 1.47
N LYS A 124 -28.45 -12.03 2.62
CA LYS A 124 -27.85 -12.44 3.91
C LYS A 124 -27.36 -13.90 3.95
N ASN A 125 -27.80 -14.76 3.02
CA ASN A 125 -27.33 -16.13 2.92
C ASN A 125 -26.01 -16.24 2.14
N VAL A 126 -25.63 -15.20 1.42
CA VAL A 126 -24.39 -15.12 0.66
C VAL A 126 -23.41 -14.24 1.44
N ARG A 127 -22.32 -14.83 1.90
CA ARG A 127 -21.33 -14.10 2.68
C ARG A 127 -20.54 -13.10 1.85
N TRP A 128 -20.19 -13.45 0.61
CA TRP A 128 -19.55 -12.59 -0.40
C TRP A 128 -19.76 -13.20 -1.79
N LEU A 129 -19.84 -12.33 -2.80
CA LEU A 129 -19.88 -12.75 -4.21
C LEU A 129 -18.49 -13.12 -4.73
N TYR A 130 -17.48 -12.38 -4.25
CA TYR A 130 -16.07 -12.58 -4.57
C TYR A 130 -15.23 -12.16 -3.37
N ARG A 131 -14.11 -12.83 -3.16
CA ARG A 131 -13.11 -12.45 -2.16
C ARG A 131 -11.73 -12.88 -2.63
N THR A 132 -10.74 -12.05 -2.33
CA THR A 132 -9.32 -12.40 -2.44
C THR A 132 -8.56 -11.77 -1.30
N HIS A 133 -7.56 -12.47 -0.76
CA HIS A 133 -6.75 -11.99 0.35
C HIS A 133 -5.30 -12.48 0.26
N SER A 134 -4.39 -11.80 0.95
CA SER A 134 -2.95 -12.07 0.86
C SER A 134 -2.53 -13.49 1.26
N ASN A 135 -3.34 -14.20 2.04
CA ASN A 135 -3.01 -15.53 2.57
C ASN A 135 -3.72 -16.68 1.81
N GLU A 136 -4.15 -16.46 0.56
CA GLU A 136 -4.76 -17.52 -0.27
C GLU A 136 -3.75 -18.56 -0.74
N GLY A 137 -2.52 -18.11 -1.02
CA GLY A 137 -1.44 -18.98 -1.47
C GLY A 137 -1.45 -19.29 -2.97
N ASP A 138 -2.39 -18.74 -3.74
CA ASP A 138 -2.49 -18.87 -5.20
C ASP A 138 -1.89 -17.69 -5.96
N TRP A 139 -1.46 -16.66 -5.26
CA TRP A 139 -0.78 -15.48 -5.75
C TRP A 139 0.24 -14.97 -4.72
N SER A 140 1.07 -14.01 -5.10
CA SER A 140 2.17 -13.51 -4.25
C SER A 140 1.74 -12.92 -2.91
N GLY A 141 0.55 -12.33 -2.83
CA GLY A 141 0.05 -11.65 -1.63
C GLY A 141 0.67 -10.27 -1.39
N ASN A 142 1.52 -9.75 -2.28
CA ASN A 142 2.18 -8.46 -2.13
C ASN A 142 1.32 -7.26 -2.57
N LEU A 143 1.80 -6.04 -2.33
CA LEU A 143 1.06 -4.81 -2.61
C LEU A 143 0.87 -4.57 -4.11
N PHE A 144 1.87 -4.87 -4.93
CA PHE A 144 1.81 -4.63 -6.37
C PHE A 144 0.74 -5.50 -7.03
N ASP A 145 0.78 -6.81 -6.79
CA ASP A 145 -0.20 -7.73 -7.37
C ASP A 145 -1.59 -7.50 -6.81
N PHE A 146 -1.72 -7.15 -5.51
CA PHE A 146 -3.00 -6.77 -4.91
C PHE A 146 -3.61 -5.55 -5.59
N PHE A 147 -2.81 -4.50 -5.81
CA PHE A 147 -3.28 -3.29 -6.48
C PHE A 147 -3.91 -3.61 -7.82
N TYR A 148 -3.21 -4.33 -8.69
CA TYR A 148 -3.73 -4.67 -10.01
C TYR A 148 -4.89 -5.66 -9.95
N LYS A 149 -4.83 -6.64 -9.05
CA LYS A 149 -5.92 -7.64 -8.87
C LYS A 149 -7.23 -6.95 -8.48
N VAL A 150 -7.16 -5.97 -7.57
CA VAL A 150 -8.33 -5.24 -7.07
C VAL A 150 -8.84 -4.21 -8.09
N THR A 151 -7.96 -3.38 -8.63
CA THR A 151 -8.37 -2.33 -9.58
C THR A 151 -8.96 -2.94 -10.85
N ASN A 152 -8.32 -3.94 -11.44
CA ASN A 152 -8.85 -4.63 -12.63
C ASN A 152 -10.21 -5.29 -12.32
N ARG A 153 -10.35 -5.93 -11.16
CA ARG A 153 -11.61 -6.58 -10.78
C ARG A 153 -12.76 -5.59 -10.60
N ILE A 154 -12.49 -4.43 -10.03
CA ILE A 154 -13.51 -3.39 -9.87
C ILE A 154 -13.88 -2.77 -11.22
N ASP A 155 -12.91 -2.57 -12.10
CA ASP A 155 -13.11 -1.99 -13.42
C ASP A 155 -13.99 -2.83 -14.34
N ASP A 156 -13.85 -4.16 -14.28
CA ASP A 156 -14.69 -5.09 -15.05
C ASP A 156 -16.19 -4.92 -14.73
N ASP A 157 -16.50 -4.46 -13.52
CA ASP A 157 -17.86 -4.31 -13.01
C ASP A 157 -18.41 -2.86 -13.11
N ILE A 158 -17.54 -1.87 -13.36
CA ILE A 158 -17.97 -0.48 -13.50
C ILE A 158 -18.52 -0.24 -14.90
N ALA A 159 -19.79 -0.55 -15.09
CA ALA A 159 -20.57 0.05 -16.18
C ALA A 159 -20.80 1.54 -15.85
N VAL A 160 -19.90 2.42 -16.29
CA VAL A 160 -20.14 3.87 -16.19
C VAL A 160 -21.20 4.24 -17.23
N PRO A 161 -22.45 4.59 -16.83
CA PRO A 161 -23.42 5.11 -17.78
C PRO A 161 -22.85 6.40 -18.38
N PHE A 162 -23.00 6.56 -19.68
CA PHE A 162 -22.66 7.80 -20.37
C PHE A 162 -23.60 8.91 -19.85
N VAL A 163 -23.16 9.64 -18.84
CA VAL A 163 -23.96 10.72 -18.23
C VAL A 163 -23.34 12.05 -18.59
N ASN A 164 -24.01 12.79 -19.47
CA ASN A 164 -23.77 14.23 -19.56
C ASN A 164 -24.37 14.88 -18.31
N ARG A 165 -23.54 15.34 -17.39
CA ARG A 165 -24.00 16.22 -16.32
C ARG A 165 -24.55 17.51 -16.90
N ARG A 166 -25.60 18.09 -16.25
CA ARG A 166 -26.21 19.38 -16.64
C ARG A 166 -25.23 20.55 -16.65
N ASP A 167 -24.06 20.41 -16.02
CA ASP A 167 -22.96 21.36 -15.96
C ASP A 167 -21.94 21.20 -17.12
N GLY A 168 -22.20 20.29 -18.06
CA GLY A 168 -21.34 20.07 -19.23
C GLY A 168 -20.05 19.27 -18.93
N VAL A 169 -19.84 18.82 -17.70
CA VAL A 169 -18.68 18.00 -17.34
C VAL A 169 -18.95 16.55 -17.73
N ARG A 170 -18.14 16.02 -18.62
CA ARG A 170 -18.09 14.59 -18.96
C ARG A 170 -17.41 13.85 -17.83
N VAL A 171 -18.08 12.89 -17.22
CA VAL A 171 -17.44 11.89 -16.37
C VAL A 171 -17.15 10.69 -17.27
N ASP A 172 -15.92 10.55 -17.69
CA ASP A 172 -15.49 9.42 -18.50
C ASP A 172 -15.10 8.23 -17.58
N ARG A 173 -15.19 7.01 -18.14
CA ARG A 173 -14.76 5.78 -17.44
C ARG A 173 -13.31 5.90 -16.92
N VAL A 174 -12.47 6.62 -17.62
CA VAL A 174 -11.07 6.90 -17.26
C VAL A 174 -10.99 7.66 -15.94
N ASP A 175 -11.82 8.70 -15.72
CA ASP A 175 -11.79 9.51 -14.49
C ASP A 175 -12.14 8.69 -13.25
N VAL A 176 -13.07 7.73 -13.36
CA VAL A 176 -13.48 6.86 -12.25
C VAL A 176 -12.40 5.83 -11.97
N HIS A 177 -11.79 5.26 -13.00
CA HIS A 177 -10.68 4.33 -12.89
C HIS A 177 -9.49 4.97 -12.21
N ASP A 178 -9.09 6.16 -12.65
CA ASP A 178 -7.95 6.90 -12.10
C ASP A 178 -8.20 7.25 -10.62
N ALA A 179 -9.38 7.76 -10.29
CA ALA A 179 -9.76 8.09 -8.91
C ALA A 179 -9.77 6.85 -7.99
N LEU A 180 -10.21 5.70 -8.52
CA LEU A 180 -10.20 4.44 -7.78
C LEU A 180 -8.76 3.94 -7.57
N GLY A 181 -7.98 3.94 -8.64
CA GLY A 181 -6.56 3.55 -8.57
C GLY A 181 -5.81 4.40 -7.55
N GLU A 182 -6.02 5.71 -7.56
CA GLU A 182 -5.43 6.61 -6.57
C GLU A 182 -5.90 6.31 -5.14
N ALA A 183 -7.20 6.07 -4.94
CA ALA A 183 -7.73 5.74 -3.62
C ALA A 183 -7.14 4.43 -3.05
N VAL A 184 -7.01 3.39 -3.89
CA VAL A 184 -6.39 2.12 -3.50
C VAL A 184 -4.90 2.33 -3.24
N ALA A 185 -4.18 3.02 -4.12
CA ALA A 185 -2.76 3.31 -3.95
C ALA A 185 -2.50 4.09 -2.64
N ASN A 186 -3.30 5.12 -2.36
CA ASN A 186 -3.20 5.90 -1.12
C ASN A 186 -3.43 5.03 0.12
N ALA A 187 -4.39 4.11 0.10
CA ALA A 187 -4.61 3.19 1.20
C ALA A 187 -3.42 2.25 1.44
N LEU A 188 -2.77 1.80 0.36
CA LEU A 188 -1.58 0.94 0.44
C LEU A 188 -0.34 1.72 0.92
N VAL A 189 -0.10 2.91 0.37
CA VAL A 189 1.10 3.72 0.70
C VAL A 189 1.08 4.28 2.10
N HIS A 190 -0.11 4.68 2.60
CA HIS A 190 -0.24 5.32 3.91
C HIS A 190 -0.62 4.36 5.05
N ALA A 191 -0.63 3.05 4.81
CA ALA A 191 -0.92 2.06 5.83
C ALA A 191 0.23 1.90 6.83
N ASN A 192 -0.13 1.67 8.10
CA ASN A 192 0.83 1.25 9.11
C ASN A 192 0.92 -0.28 9.14
N TYR A 193 1.88 -0.86 8.43
CA TYR A 193 2.08 -2.31 8.36
C TYR A 193 2.56 -2.95 9.66
N TYR A 194 3.02 -2.16 10.62
CA TYR A 194 3.31 -2.62 12.00
C TYR A 194 2.05 -2.63 12.89
N GLY A 195 0.90 -2.23 12.35
CA GLY A 195 -0.38 -2.25 13.05
C GLY A 195 -1.00 -3.64 13.10
N LYS A 196 -1.95 -3.82 14.02
CA LYS A 196 -2.66 -5.10 14.20
C LYS A 196 -3.82 -5.36 13.23
N ARG A 197 -4.05 -4.48 12.28
CA ARG A 197 -5.16 -4.60 11.32
C ARG A 197 -4.60 -4.53 9.91
N GLY A 198 -5.11 -5.36 9.03
CA GLY A 198 -4.80 -5.31 7.61
C GLY A 198 -5.56 -4.23 6.86
N ILE A 199 -5.29 -4.13 5.56
CA ILE A 199 -6.05 -3.29 4.64
C ILE A 199 -7.24 -4.09 4.15
N VAL A 200 -8.43 -3.50 4.25
CA VAL A 200 -9.68 -4.14 3.84
C VAL A 200 -10.43 -3.24 2.87
N ILE A 201 -10.73 -3.78 1.70
CA ILE A 201 -11.51 -3.12 0.65
C ILE A 201 -12.80 -3.91 0.46
N VAL A 202 -13.93 -3.26 0.64
CA VAL A 202 -15.26 -3.87 0.51
C VAL A 202 -16.03 -3.14 -0.57
N LYS A 203 -16.47 -3.87 -1.60
CA LYS A 203 -17.41 -3.39 -2.61
C LYS A 203 -18.80 -3.94 -2.30
N HIS A 204 -19.78 -3.06 -2.18
CA HIS A 204 -21.18 -3.40 -2.03
C HIS A 204 -22.03 -2.58 -3.00
N GLY A 205 -22.50 -3.18 -4.05
CA GLY A 205 -23.16 -2.49 -5.16
C GLY A 205 -22.22 -1.43 -5.77
N LYS A 206 -22.63 -0.16 -5.71
CA LYS A 206 -21.86 0.99 -6.22
C LYS A 206 -20.96 1.64 -5.15
N LYS A 207 -20.97 1.15 -3.92
CA LYS A 207 -20.18 1.69 -2.82
C LYS A 207 -18.92 0.87 -2.63
N ILE A 208 -17.79 1.56 -2.58
CA ILE A 208 -16.49 0.99 -2.21
C ILE A 208 -16.06 1.61 -0.89
N THR A 209 -15.73 0.77 0.07
CA THR A 209 -15.22 1.18 1.38
C THR A 209 -13.80 0.66 1.51
N ILE A 210 -12.84 1.56 1.71
CA ILE A 210 -11.43 1.25 1.89
C ILE A 210 -11.06 1.57 3.33
N SER A 211 -10.45 0.61 4.02
CA SER A 211 -10.00 0.74 5.40
C SER A 211 -8.54 0.30 5.48
N ASN A 212 -7.68 1.15 6.00
CA ASN A 212 -6.28 0.86 6.24
C ASN A 212 -5.89 1.14 7.70
N PRO A 213 -4.93 0.41 8.27
CA PRO A 213 -4.42 0.69 9.60
C PRO A 213 -3.58 1.98 9.59
N GLY A 214 -3.77 2.80 10.60
CA GLY A 214 -3.05 4.06 10.76
C GLY A 214 -3.84 5.09 11.55
N THR A 215 -3.23 6.23 11.79
CA THR A 215 -3.86 7.39 12.40
C THR A 215 -3.74 8.58 11.46
N ILE A 216 -4.82 9.34 11.31
CA ILE A 216 -4.78 10.59 10.58
C ILE A 216 -3.88 11.55 11.37
N ARG A 217 -2.80 12.03 10.74
CA ARG A 217 -1.79 12.91 11.36
C ARG A 217 -2.08 14.40 11.18
N ILE A 218 -3.03 14.73 10.30
CA ILE A 218 -3.47 16.10 10.01
C ILE A 218 -4.79 16.40 10.71
N ALA A 219 -5.07 17.67 10.99
CA ALA A 219 -6.34 18.08 11.55
C ALA A 219 -7.50 17.72 10.61
N LYS A 220 -8.69 17.40 11.17
CA LYS A 220 -9.85 17.04 10.36
C LYS A 220 -10.22 18.10 9.33
N GLU A 221 -10.08 19.35 9.71
CA GLU A 221 -10.37 20.52 8.88
C GLU A 221 -9.44 20.58 7.66
N GLU A 222 -8.17 20.29 7.87
CA GLU A 222 -7.13 20.23 6.83
C GLU A 222 -7.35 19.02 5.89
N PHE A 223 -7.77 17.89 6.45
CA PHE A 223 -8.11 16.69 5.68
C PHE A 223 -9.27 16.96 4.69
N TYR A 224 -10.32 17.66 5.13
CA TYR A 224 -11.47 17.99 4.28
C TYR A 224 -11.20 19.15 3.31
N ALA A 225 -10.24 20.03 3.60
CA ALA A 225 -9.85 21.12 2.70
C ALA A 225 -9.11 20.63 1.44
N GLY A 226 -8.59 19.39 1.48
CA GLY A 226 -7.72 18.85 0.44
C GLY A 226 -6.34 19.51 0.44
N GLY A 227 -5.33 18.78 0.10
CA GLY A 227 -3.95 19.26 0.03
C GLY A 227 -3.03 18.16 -0.47
N ASN A 228 -1.82 18.50 -0.91
CA ASN A 228 -0.80 17.53 -1.23
C ASN A 228 -0.38 16.81 0.06
N SER A 229 -0.69 15.51 0.17
CA SER A 229 -0.12 14.67 1.20
C SER A 229 1.31 14.30 0.78
N ASP A 230 2.28 14.61 1.63
CA ASP A 230 3.65 14.14 1.47
C ASP A 230 3.73 12.69 2.01
N PRO A 231 3.98 11.67 1.16
CA PRO A 231 4.20 10.31 1.63
C PRO A 231 5.53 10.26 2.39
N ARG A 232 5.49 9.81 3.61
CA ARG A 232 6.68 9.64 4.46
C ARG A 232 7.03 8.19 4.65
#